data_8e77a54bed6d9fb123fdf8eb08b5d430
#
_entry.id   8e77a54bed6d9fb123fdf8eb08b5d430
#
_cell.length_a   1.000
_cell.length_b   1.000
_cell.length_c   1.000
_cell.angle_alpha   90.00
_cell.angle_beta   90.00
_cell.angle_gamma   90.00
#
_symmetry.space_group_name_H-M   'P 1'
#
loop_
_entity.id
_entity.type
_entity.pdbx_description
1 polymer ?
#
loop_
_entity_poly.entity_id
_entity_poly.type
_entity_poly.pdbx_seq_one_letter_code
_entity_poly.pdbx_strand_id
1 'polypeptide(L)'
;MMKARRLFPFLILLIGLLPALLEAQKVEVTEIRRVYHNGEHNAFTDLIRWNGKFWLTFRSCPDGHMVHPTSSIRILCSKDALEWQEVYQFSVNRRDVRDPHFLIFKGKLFVYTGTWWSGNETLPREDYNLNQHLGYAVHSEDGEHWSEPTQLEGTYGHYIWRAATHEGKAYLCGRRKRAYSEQEGGSGAPRIVESAMLESDDGLVWRFHSLFQHDRGDETAFLFESDGSLVAVSRSGSQPAQLIRASSPWKEKTRVDFPDYIGGPLLTRWGDRYLVGGRRNTKEGPRTALYWLEGETLSQFATLPSAGDNSYPGFVELDNGNGLVSWYSSHETDEEG
;
A
#
# COMPACT_ATOMS: atom_id res chain seq x y z
N MET A 1 -39.68 16.77 78.40
CA MET A 1 -38.45 16.25 77.84
C MET A 1 -38.57 16.20 76.31
N MET A 2 -38.02 17.22 75.64
CA MET A 2 -38.04 17.31 74.17
C MET A 2 -36.67 16.84 73.64
N LYS A 3 -36.63 15.82 72.75
CA LYS A 3 -35.41 15.36 72.08
C LYS A 3 -35.33 16.07 70.73
N ALA A 4 -34.27 16.88 70.56
CA ALA A 4 -33.94 17.54 69.31
C ALA A 4 -33.23 16.52 68.38
N ARG A 5 -33.76 16.35 67.16
CA ARG A 5 -33.15 15.60 66.04
C ARG A 5 -32.24 16.57 65.26
N ARG A 6 -30.94 16.26 65.18
CA ARG A 6 -30.01 16.95 64.28
C ARG A 6 -30.13 16.33 62.88
N LEU A 7 -30.46 17.17 61.88
CA LEU A 7 -30.33 16.86 60.47
C LEU A 7 -28.89 17.19 60.03
N PHE A 8 -28.23 16.17 59.45
CA PHE A 8 -26.98 16.39 58.75
C PHE A 8 -27.27 16.67 57.26
N PRO A 9 -26.73 17.73 56.65
CA PRO A 9 -26.85 17.90 55.21
C PRO A 9 -25.83 17.02 54.49
N PHE A 10 -26.31 16.14 53.62
CA PHE A 10 -25.50 15.42 52.66
C PHE A 10 -25.06 16.39 51.55
N LEU A 11 -23.75 16.74 51.50
CA LEU A 11 -23.14 17.46 50.39
C LEU A 11 -22.83 16.49 49.27
N ILE A 12 -23.65 16.49 48.20
CA ILE A 12 -23.37 15.70 46.98
C ILE A 12 -22.35 16.53 46.19
N LEU A 13 -21.09 16.05 46.18
CA LEU A 13 -20.02 16.59 45.34
C LEU A 13 -20.24 16.02 43.92
N LEU A 14 -20.85 16.81 43.02
CA LEU A 14 -20.88 16.51 41.60
C LEU A 14 -19.47 16.74 41.01
N ILE A 15 -18.67 15.69 40.88
CA ILE A 15 -17.45 15.73 40.07
C ILE A 15 -17.87 15.68 38.61
N GLY A 16 -17.96 16.85 38.00
CA GLY A 16 -18.13 16.98 36.55
C GLY A 16 -16.88 16.42 35.87
N LEU A 17 -16.99 15.24 35.26
CA LEU A 17 -16.05 14.79 34.24
C LEU A 17 -16.19 15.73 33.04
N LEU A 18 -15.32 16.72 32.95
CA LEU A 18 -15.06 17.42 31.69
C LEU A 18 -14.43 16.38 30.75
N PRO A 19 -15.01 16.13 29.56
CA PRO A 19 -14.30 15.38 28.55
C PRO A 19 -13.05 16.20 28.22
N ALA A 20 -11.87 15.64 28.45
CA ALA A 20 -10.65 16.16 27.89
C ALA A 20 -10.86 16.15 26.38
N LEU A 21 -11.02 17.32 25.78
CA LEU A 21 -10.88 17.50 24.34
C LEU A 21 -9.43 17.09 24.02
N LEU A 22 -9.25 15.87 23.53
CA LEU A 22 -8.01 15.51 22.86
C LEU A 22 -7.89 16.50 21.70
N GLU A 23 -7.03 17.50 21.83
CA GLU A 23 -6.59 18.28 20.68
C GLU A 23 -6.02 17.28 19.69
N ALA A 24 -6.61 17.24 18.51
CA ALA A 24 -6.10 16.41 17.42
C ALA A 24 -4.65 16.87 17.18
N GLN A 25 -3.71 15.98 17.47
CA GLN A 25 -2.29 16.28 17.32
C GLN A 25 -2.04 16.69 15.87
N LYS A 26 -1.69 17.97 15.68
CA LYS A 26 -1.43 18.56 14.37
C LYS A 26 -0.18 17.89 13.80
N VAL A 27 -0.33 17.25 12.66
CA VAL A 27 0.80 16.68 11.92
C VAL A 27 1.34 17.74 10.97
N GLU A 28 2.65 17.90 10.96
CA GLU A 28 3.36 18.83 10.08
C GLU A 28 4.41 18.07 9.26
N VAL A 29 4.51 18.41 7.98
CA VAL A 29 5.63 17.95 7.14
C VAL A 29 6.82 18.85 7.47
N THR A 30 7.81 18.28 8.15
CA THR A 30 8.97 19.05 8.65
C THR A 30 10.13 19.09 7.69
N GLU A 31 10.26 18.08 6.83
CA GLU A 31 11.37 17.96 5.88
C GLU A 31 10.94 17.15 4.67
N ILE A 32 11.43 17.53 3.49
CA ILE A 32 11.26 16.83 2.22
C ILE A 32 12.63 16.71 1.56
N ARG A 33 12.96 15.52 1.10
CA ARG A 33 14.24 15.23 0.44
C ARG A 33 14.04 14.38 -0.79
N ARG A 34 14.79 14.67 -1.84
CA ARG A 34 14.91 13.80 -3.00
C ARG A 34 15.98 12.73 -2.70
N VAL A 35 15.53 11.50 -2.50
CA VAL A 35 16.39 10.36 -2.15
C VAL A 35 17.06 9.76 -3.37
N TYR A 36 16.36 9.73 -4.51
CA TYR A 36 16.84 9.10 -5.72
C TYR A 36 16.39 9.85 -6.99
N HIS A 37 17.30 9.98 -7.94
CA HIS A 37 17.01 10.53 -9.27
C HIS A 37 18.14 10.10 -10.23
N ASN A 38 17.79 9.55 -11.38
CA ASN A 38 18.73 9.12 -12.41
C ASN A 38 18.28 9.53 -13.83
N GLY A 39 17.31 10.45 -13.94
CA GLY A 39 16.74 10.85 -15.22
C GLY A 39 15.71 9.89 -15.81
N GLU A 40 15.45 8.75 -15.15
CA GLU A 40 14.45 7.76 -15.57
C GLU A 40 13.11 7.99 -14.86
N HIS A 41 12.08 7.25 -15.29
CA HIS A 41 10.81 7.19 -14.58
C HIS A 41 10.96 6.32 -13.32
N ASN A 42 11.13 6.95 -12.16
CA ASN A 42 11.21 6.32 -10.85
C ASN A 42 9.86 6.39 -10.15
N ALA A 43 9.23 5.23 -9.88
CA ALA A 43 7.83 5.19 -9.45
C ALA A 43 7.51 4.01 -8.53
N PHE A 44 6.34 4.09 -7.87
CA PHE A 44 5.76 2.99 -7.09
C PHE A 44 6.63 2.60 -5.91
N THR A 45 6.74 3.51 -4.91
CA THR A 45 7.61 3.29 -3.76
C THR A 45 6.98 2.39 -2.71
N ASP A 46 7.81 1.69 -1.96
CA ASP A 46 7.46 1.12 -0.66
C ASP A 46 8.62 1.25 0.32
N LEU A 47 8.32 1.36 1.61
CA LEU A 47 9.25 1.67 2.67
C LEU A 47 9.00 0.78 3.88
N ILE A 48 10.06 0.19 4.44
CA ILE A 48 9.96 -0.65 5.63
C ILE A 48 11.19 -0.48 6.54
N ARG A 49 11.05 -0.80 7.83
CA ARG A 49 12.18 -0.95 8.75
C ARG A 49 12.41 -2.43 9.02
N TRP A 50 13.64 -2.91 8.80
CA TRP A 50 14.03 -4.29 9.05
C TRP A 50 15.49 -4.37 9.49
N ASN A 51 15.77 -5.19 10.52
CA ASN A 51 17.10 -5.35 11.11
C ASN A 51 17.78 -4.02 11.46
N GLY A 52 17.00 -3.07 12.04
CA GLY A 52 17.51 -1.77 12.48
C GLY A 52 17.84 -0.79 11.35
N LYS A 53 17.58 -1.13 10.10
CA LYS A 53 17.81 -0.30 8.91
C LYS A 53 16.48 0.05 8.23
N PHE A 54 16.48 1.11 7.42
CA PHE A 54 15.40 1.51 6.53
C PHE A 54 15.65 0.93 5.15
N TRP A 55 14.58 0.46 4.52
CA TRP A 55 14.61 -0.16 3.19
C TRP A 55 13.57 0.52 2.32
N LEU A 56 14.01 0.99 1.16
CA LEU A 56 13.20 1.64 0.14
C LEU A 56 13.27 0.83 -1.14
N THR A 57 12.13 0.58 -1.77
CA THR A 57 12.08 -0.05 -3.09
C THR A 57 11.19 0.74 -4.03
N PHE A 58 11.52 0.72 -5.31
CA PHE A 58 10.74 1.36 -6.36
C PHE A 58 11.10 0.78 -7.74
N ARG A 59 10.24 1.05 -8.72
CA ARG A 59 10.52 0.79 -10.14
C ARG A 59 11.35 1.93 -10.73
N SER A 60 12.35 1.60 -11.58
CA SER A 60 13.06 2.52 -12.46
C SER A 60 12.94 2.05 -13.90
N CYS A 61 12.66 2.97 -14.83
CA CYS A 61 12.50 2.62 -16.24
C CYS A 61 12.94 3.77 -17.14
N PRO A 62 13.95 3.55 -17.98
CA PRO A 62 14.46 4.58 -18.89
C PRO A 62 13.42 5.01 -19.95
N ASP A 63 12.52 4.11 -20.34
CA ASP A 63 11.53 4.36 -21.39
C ASP A 63 10.20 4.96 -20.84
N GLY A 64 10.09 5.17 -19.51
CA GLY A 64 8.96 5.88 -18.90
C GLY A 64 7.92 4.99 -18.24
N HIS A 65 6.68 5.49 -18.17
CA HIS A 65 5.59 4.89 -17.37
C HIS A 65 4.94 3.66 -18.03
N MET A 66 4.92 3.58 -19.36
CA MET A 66 4.20 2.52 -20.07
C MET A 66 4.81 1.13 -19.80
N VAL A 67 4.28 0.08 -20.43
CA VAL A 67 4.79 -1.30 -20.27
C VAL A 67 6.04 -1.48 -21.12
N HIS A 68 7.18 -1.59 -20.47
CA HIS A 68 8.49 -1.66 -21.10
C HIS A 68 9.32 -2.83 -20.54
N PRO A 69 10.04 -3.59 -21.40
CA PRO A 69 10.92 -4.68 -20.95
C PRO A 69 12.19 -4.19 -20.21
N THR A 70 12.47 -2.89 -20.29
CA THR A 70 13.68 -2.25 -19.72
C THR A 70 13.51 -1.84 -18.26
N SER A 71 12.31 -2.03 -17.69
CA SER A 71 12.05 -1.71 -16.28
C SER A 71 12.86 -2.58 -15.33
N SER A 72 13.21 -2.01 -14.20
CA SER A 72 13.89 -2.69 -13.10
C SER A 72 13.27 -2.30 -11.75
N ILE A 73 13.41 -3.17 -10.76
CA ILE A 73 13.15 -2.86 -9.36
C ILE A 73 14.48 -2.55 -8.70
N ARG A 74 14.53 -1.45 -7.95
CA ARG A 74 15.67 -1.04 -7.15
C ARG A 74 15.37 -1.19 -5.68
N ILE A 75 16.37 -1.61 -4.90
CA ILE A 75 16.31 -1.75 -3.45
C ILE A 75 17.43 -0.93 -2.85
N LEU A 76 17.06 0.06 -2.05
CA LEU A 76 17.97 0.92 -1.32
C LEU A 76 17.90 0.62 0.18
N CYS A 77 19.02 0.80 0.86
CA CYS A 77 19.14 0.64 2.30
C CYS A 77 19.75 1.89 2.93
N SER A 78 19.28 2.25 4.13
CA SER A 78 19.82 3.34 4.94
C SER A 78 19.85 2.97 6.42
N LYS A 79 20.83 3.47 7.17
CA LYS A 79 20.90 3.32 8.63
C LYS A 79 20.14 4.41 9.37
N ASP A 80 20.01 5.59 8.77
CA ASP A 80 19.53 6.83 9.40
C ASP A 80 18.40 7.53 8.62
N ALA A 81 17.97 6.95 7.49
CA ALA A 81 17.05 7.52 6.52
C ALA A 81 17.53 8.83 5.87
N LEU A 82 18.81 9.18 6.01
CA LEU A 82 19.45 10.35 5.39
C LEU A 82 20.29 9.92 4.19
N GLU A 83 21.21 9.01 4.43
CA GLU A 83 22.13 8.47 3.45
C GLU A 83 21.60 7.11 2.93
N TRP A 84 21.35 7.01 1.62
CA TRP A 84 20.79 5.82 0.99
C TRP A 84 21.78 5.18 0.03
N GLN A 85 21.92 3.88 0.10
CA GLN A 85 22.75 3.08 -0.79
C GLN A 85 21.90 2.07 -1.54
N GLU A 86 22.03 2.00 -2.86
CA GLU A 86 21.48 0.91 -3.64
C GLU A 86 22.23 -0.39 -3.31
N VAL A 87 21.50 -1.41 -2.90
CA VAL A 87 22.08 -2.71 -2.48
C VAL A 87 21.72 -3.83 -3.42
N TYR A 88 20.62 -3.69 -4.17
CA TYR A 88 20.21 -4.69 -5.15
C TYR A 88 19.32 -4.08 -6.25
N GLN A 89 19.43 -4.64 -7.45
CA GLN A 89 18.58 -4.31 -8.59
C GLN A 89 18.26 -5.58 -9.35
N PHE A 90 17.01 -5.71 -9.82
CA PHE A 90 16.62 -6.84 -10.68
C PHE A 90 15.59 -6.43 -11.73
N SER A 91 15.53 -7.22 -12.78
CA SER A 91 14.49 -7.18 -13.82
C SER A 91 14.05 -8.61 -14.15
N VAL A 92 12.98 -8.74 -14.90
CA VAL A 92 12.49 -10.03 -15.38
C VAL A 92 12.44 -9.98 -16.90
N ASN A 93 13.11 -10.93 -17.55
CA ASN A 93 13.20 -10.97 -19.02
C ASN A 93 11.81 -10.92 -19.67
N ARG A 94 11.64 -10.01 -20.66
CA ARG A 94 10.41 -9.80 -21.44
C ARG A 94 9.20 -9.37 -20.61
N ARG A 95 9.43 -8.78 -19.44
CA ARG A 95 8.38 -8.28 -18.55
C ARG A 95 8.71 -6.88 -18.04
N ASP A 96 7.67 -6.07 -17.90
CA ASP A 96 7.73 -4.85 -17.12
C ASP A 96 7.47 -5.21 -15.66
N VAL A 97 8.47 -5.00 -14.81
CA VAL A 97 8.38 -5.15 -13.36
C VAL A 97 7.90 -3.84 -12.75
N ARG A 98 6.89 -3.87 -11.85
CA ARG A 98 6.36 -2.67 -11.21
C ARG A 98 5.68 -2.95 -9.88
N ASP A 99 5.40 -1.88 -9.15
CA ASP A 99 4.72 -1.88 -7.86
C ASP A 99 5.40 -2.82 -6.85
N PRO A 100 6.71 -2.63 -6.57
CA PRO A 100 7.39 -3.47 -5.60
C PRO A 100 6.88 -3.20 -4.18
N HIS A 101 6.65 -4.28 -3.40
CA HIS A 101 6.22 -4.18 -2.01
C HIS A 101 7.01 -5.11 -1.11
N PHE A 102 7.38 -4.59 0.05
CA PHE A 102 8.08 -5.36 1.07
C PHE A 102 7.15 -6.24 1.89
N LEU A 103 7.69 -7.37 2.34
CA LEU A 103 7.11 -8.19 3.41
C LEU A 103 8.22 -8.81 4.25
N ILE A 104 8.15 -8.63 5.56
CA ILE A 104 8.96 -9.40 6.50
C ILE A 104 8.20 -10.69 6.80
N PHE A 105 8.77 -11.85 6.42
CA PHE A 105 8.14 -13.13 6.62
C PHE A 105 9.17 -14.22 6.92
N LYS A 106 8.96 -14.96 8.02
CA LYS A 106 9.84 -16.04 8.48
C LYS A 106 11.32 -15.65 8.55
N GLY A 107 11.59 -14.45 9.08
CA GLY A 107 12.95 -13.91 9.25
C GLY A 107 13.57 -13.31 7.99
N LYS A 108 12.93 -13.42 6.84
CA LYS A 108 13.40 -12.88 5.56
C LYS A 108 12.71 -11.57 5.21
N LEU A 109 13.41 -10.72 4.48
CA LEU A 109 12.83 -9.59 3.79
C LEU A 109 12.54 -9.97 2.34
N PHE A 110 11.27 -10.02 1.98
CA PHE A 110 10.80 -10.22 0.61
C PHE A 110 10.54 -8.87 -0.07
N VAL A 111 10.79 -8.81 -1.38
CA VAL A 111 10.27 -7.78 -2.28
C VAL A 111 9.44 -8.48 -3.34
N TYR A 112 8.13 -8.28 -3.29
CA TYR A 112 7.18 -8.77 -4.29
C TYR A 112 6.97 -7.74 -5.38
N THR A 113 6.85 -8.15 -6.63
CA THR A 113 6.54 -7.29 -7.77
C THR A 113 5.52 -7.94 -8.68
N GLY A 114 4.51 -7.17 -9.09
CA GLY A 114 3.64 -7.52 -10.20
C GLY A 114 4.38 -7.31 -11.52
N THR A 115 4.04 -8.09 -12.54
CA THR A 115 4.66 -7.92 -13.85
C THR A 115 3.63 -7.94 -14.97
N TRP A 116 3.85 -7.07 -15.98
CA TRP A 116 3.16 -7.13 -17.25
C TRP A 116 4.01 -7.89 -18.27
N TRP A 117 3.38 -8.66 -19.11
CA TRP A 117 4.04 -9.18 -20.29
C TRP A 117 4.34 -8.01 -21.25
N SER A 118 5.58 -7.83 -21.64
CA SER A 118 6.02 -6.78 -22.57
C SER A 118 6.61 -7.33 -23.88
N GLY A 119 7.03 -8.60 -23.89
CA GLY A 119 7.82 -9.08 -25.00
C GLY A 119 9.22 -8.44 -25.03
N ASN A 120 9.74 -8.18 -26.22
CA ASN A 120 11.06 -7.57 -26.40
C ASN A 120 11.00 -6.05 -26.62
N GLU A 121 9.80 -5.48 -26.77
CA GLU A 121 9.58 -4.08 -27.11
C GLU A 121 8.52 -3.49 -26.18
N THR A 122 8.35 -2.16 -26.26
CA THR A 122 7.25 -1.48 -25.57
C THR A 122 5.91 -2.02 -26.08
N LEU A 123 5.08 -2.50 -25.15
CA LEU A 123 3.76 -3.04 -25.49
C LEU A 123 2.77 -1.88 -25.69
N PRO A 124 2.06 -1.80 -26.83
CA PRO A 124 0.94 -0.88 -27.02
C PRO A 124 -0.18 -1.14 -25.99
N ARG A 125 -0.87 -0.08 -25.58
CA ARG A 125 -1.89 -0.16 -24.52
C ARG A 125 -3.06 -1.08 -24.86
N GLU A 126 -3.42 -1.16 -26.13
CA GLU A 126 -4.46 -2.05 -26.66
C GLU A 126 -4.13 -3.53 -26.51
N ASP A 127 -2.84 -3.88 -26.43
CA ASP A 127 -2.36 -5.24 -26.30
C ASP A 127 -2.21 -5.69 -24.82
N TYR A 128 -2.56 -4.83 -23.86
CA TYR A 128 -2.45 -5.15 -22.44
C TYR A 128 -3.44 -6.26 -22.05
N ASN A 129 -2.92 -7.41 -21.63
CA ASN A 129 -3.73 -8.53 -21.18
C ASN A 129 -3.48 -8.85 -19.70
N LEU A 130 -4.49 -8.62 -18.84
CA LEU A 130 -4.38 -8.90 -17.41
C LEU A 130 -4.17 -10.40 -17.12
N ASN A 131 -4.63 -11.30 -17.99
CA ASN A 131 -4.42 -12.74 -17.79
C ASN A 131 -2.96 -13.16 -17.96
N GLN A 132 -2.09 -12.29 -18.52
CA GLN A 132 -0.67 -12.54 -18.65
C GLN A 132 0.17 -12.03 -17.48
N HIS A 133 -0.48 -11.47 -16.43
CA HIS A 133 0.20 -11.07 -15.21
C HIS A 133 0.81 -12.28 -14.51
N LEU A 134 2.00 -12.07 -13.93
CA LEU A 134 2.69 -12.98 -13.03
C LEU A 134 3.31 -12.17 -11.89
N GLY A 135 3.32 -12.77 -10.72
CA GLY A 135 4.07 -12.25 -9.59
C GLY A 135 5.50 -12.82 -9.58
N TYR A 136 6.43 -11.98 -9.12
CA TYR A 136 7.81 -12.38 -8.84
C TYR A 136 8.21 -11.88 -7.46
N ALA A 137 9.23 -12.51 -6.89
CA ALA A 137 9.85 -12.03 -5.67
C ALA A 137 11.36 -12.25 -5.69
N VAL A 138 12.06 -11.38 -4.99
CA VAL A 138 13.39 -11.61 -4.44
C VAL A 138 13.31 -11.58 -2.93
N HIS A 139 14.26 -12.23 -2.23
CA HIS A 139 14.32 -12.17 -0.78
C HIS A 139 15.75 -12.22 -0.27
N SER A 140 15.94 -11.73 0.95
CA SER A 140 17.20 -11.78 1.67
C SER A 140 16.98 -12.14 3.14
N GLU A 141 17.94 -12.82 3.76
CA GLU A 141 17.97 -13.12 5.19
C GLU A 141 18.84 -12.12 5.97
N ASP A 142 19.78 -11.47 5.31
CA ASP A 142 20.76 -10.56 5.93
C ASP A 142 20.73 -9.13 5.37
N GLY A 143 20.10 -8.91 4.20
CA GLY A 143 20.06 -7.64 3.48
C GLY A 143 21.29 -7.38 2.61
N GLU A 144 22.23 -8.32 2.55
CA GLU A 144 23.45 -8.23 1.74
C GLU A 144 23.41 -9.21 0.55
N HIS A 145 22.86 -10.41 0.79
CA HIS A 145 22.73 -11.45 -0.21
C HIS A 145 21.25 -11.60 -0.60
N TRP A 146 20.94 -11.40 -1.88
CA TRP A 146 19.59 -11.47 -2.44
C TRP A 146 19.44 -12.67 -3.35
N SER A 147 18.27 -13.30 -3.31
CA SER A 147 17.94 -14.37 -4.26
C SER A 147 17.75 -13.81 -5.67
N GLU A 148 17.91 -14.66 -6.68
CA GLU A 148 17.43 -14.37 -8.03
C GLU A 148 15.92 -14.16 -8.04
N PRO A 149 15.39 -13.38 -9.02
CA PRO A 149 13.95 -13.21 -9.19
C PRO A 149 13.26 -14.54 -9.42
N THR A 150 12.39 -14.93 -8.50
CA THR A 150 11.64 -16.20 -8.53
C THR A 150 10.19 -15.92 -8.89
N GLN A 151 9.67 -16.63 -9.91
CA GLN A 151 8.26 -16.58 -10.26
C GLN A 151 7.43 -17.18 -9.12
N LEU A 152 6.39 -16.48 -8.71
CA LEU A 152 5.48 -16.93 -7.67
C LEU A 152 4.46 -17.89 -8.24
N GLU A 153 4.43 -19.12 -7.73
CA GLU A 153 3.43 -20.12 -8.09
C GLU A 153 2.02 -19.67 -7.62
N GLY A 154 1.00 -19.92 -8.44
CA GLY A 154 -0.39 -19.57 -8.13
C GLY A 154 -0.77 -18.12 -8.40
N THR A 155 0.12 -17.30 -8.95
CA THR A 155 -0.14 -15.88 -9.27
C THR A 155 -0.49 -15.61 -10.73
N TYR A 156 -0.65 -16.66 -11.58
CA TYR A 156 -1.04 -16.48 -12.98
C TYR A 156 -2.35 -15.67 -13.09
N GLY A 157 -2.34 -14.64 -13.94
CA GLY A 157 -3.46 -13.74 -14.14
C GLY A 157 -3.73 -12.78 -13.00
N HIS A 158 -2.91 -12.77 -11.94
CA HIS A 158 -3.03 -11.83 -10.83
C HIS A 158 -1.95 -10.75 -10.93
N TYR A 159 -2.38 -9.51 -11.03
CA TYR A 159 -1.48 -8.39 -10.77
C TYR A 159 -1.36 -8.22 -9.26
N ILE A 160 -0.26 -8.74 -8.71
CA ILE A 160 -0.03 -8.73 -7.27
C ILE A 160 0.33 -7.34 -6.76
N TRP A 161 -0.01 -7.09 -5.50
CA TRP A 161 0.24 -5.80 -4.87
C TRP A 161 0.65 -5.99 -3.40
N ARG A 162 0.13 -5.21 -2.43
CA ARG A 162 0.58 -5.26 -1.04
C ARG A 162 0.36 -6.62 -0.38
N ALA A 163 1.25 -6.94 0.56
CA ALA A 163 1.24 -8.15 1.35
C ALA A 163 1.23 -7.83 2.85
N ALA A 164 0.74 -8.77 3.66
CA ALA A 164 0.77 -8.74 5.11
C ALA A 164 0.93 -10.14 5.68
N THR A 165 1.35 -10.25 6.93
CA THR A 165 1.47 -11.52 7.65
C THR A 165 0.45 -11.63 8.76
N HIS A 166 -0.06 -12.83 8.99
CA HIS A 166 -0.90 -13.15 10.14
C HIS A 166 -0.77 -14.63 10.51
N GLU A 167 -0.58 -14.94 11.79
CA GLU A 167 -0.49 -16.30 12.32
C GLU A 167 0.44 -17.24 11.54
N GLY A 168 1.64 -16.74 11.18
CA GLY A 168 2.67 -17.54 10.51
C GLY A 168 2.41 -17.79 9.02
N LYS A 169 1.39 -17.18 8.43
CA LYS A 169 1.11 -17.16 7.00
C LYS A 169 1.35 -15.78 6.39
N ALA A 170 1.63 -15.76 5.10
CA ALA A 170 1.66 -14.56 4.28
C ALA A 170 0.35 -14.43 3.47
N TYR A 171 -0.11 -13.21 3.29
CA TYR A 171 -1.29 -12.86 2.50
C TYR A 171 -0.94 -11.77 1.51
N LEU A 172 -1.52 -11.82 0.31
CA LEU A 172 -1.17 -10.96 -0.81
C LEU A 172 -2.45 -10.53 -1.55
N CYS A 173 -2.51 -9.26 -1.94
CA CYS A 173 -3.55 -8.80 -2.87
C CYS A 173 -3.16 -9.12 -4.31
N GLY A 174 -4.13 -9.62 -5.10
CA GLY A 174 -3.97 -9.88 -6.52
C GLY A 174 -5.19 -9.45 -7.34
N ARG A 175 -5.02 -8.46 -8.21
CA ARG A 175 -6.08 -8.03 -9.15
C ARG A 175 -6.13 -8.96 -10.35
N ARG A 176 -7.32 -9.45 -10.69
CA ARG A 176 -7.52 -10.40 -11.81
C ARG A 176 -8.82 -10.16 -12.57
N LYS A 177 -8.92 -10.63 -13.80
CA LYS A 177 -10.20 -10.79 -14.50
C LYS A 177 -11.01 -11.92 -13.86
N ARG A 178 -12.32 -11.71 -13.68
CA ARG A 178 -13.21 -12.77 -13.21
C ARG A 178 -13.15 -13.97 -14.17
N ALA A 179 -12.99 -15.18 -13.61
CA ALA A 179 -12.87 -16.43 -14.35
C ALA A 179 -11.81 -16.41 -15.47
N TYR A 180 -10.82 -15.53 -15.37
CA TYR A 180 -9.76 -15.37 -16.40
C TYR A 180 -10.32 -15.14 -17.82
N SER A 181 -11.47 -14.50 -17.92
CA SER A 181 -12.16 -14.27 -19.20
C SER A 181 -11.23 -13.65 -20.24
N GLU A 182 -11.10 -14.29 -21.40
CA GLU A 182 -10.41 -13.74 -22.57
C GLU A 182 -11.29 -12.74 -23.35
N GLN A 183 -12.60 -12.68 -23.05
CA GLN A 183 -13.49 -11.72 -23.70
C GLN A 183 -13.11 -10.30 -23.29
N GLU A 184 -12.43 -9.63 -24.16
CA GLU A 184 -12.35 -8.18 -24.15
C GLU A 184 -13.64 -7.65 -24.74
N GLY A 185 -14.44 -6.96 -23.94
CA GLY A 185 -15.54 -6.05 -24.29
C GLY A 185 -16.28 -6.06 -25.64
N GLY A 186 -16.14 -7.08 -26.47
CA GLY A 186 -16.75 -7.17 -27.79
C GLY A 186 -18.23 -7.55 -27.82
N SER A 187 -18.81 -8.00 -26.73
CA SER A 187 -20.21 -8.41 -26.61
C SER A 187 -21.06 -7.51 -25.70
N GLY A 188 -20.59 -6.32 -25.35
CA GLY A 188 -21.35 -5.37 -24.55
C GLY A 188 -21.40 -5.68 -23.03
N ALA A 189 -20.86 -6.80 -22.57
CA ALA A 189 -20.75 -7.08 -21.15
C ALA A 189 -19.51 -6.38 -20.55
N PRO A 190 -19.64 -5.62 -19.45
CA PRO A 190 -18.51 -4.96 -18.83
C PRO A 190 -17.49 -6.00 -18.33
N ARG A 191 -16.20 -5.76 -18.59
CA ARG A 191 -15.11 -6.55 -18.03
C ARG A 191 -15.13 -6.46 -16.51
N ILE A 192 -15.36 -7.57 -15.83
CA ILE A 192 -15.35 -7.61 -14.38
C ILE A 192 -13.94 -7.93 -13.89
N VAL A 193 -13.39 -7.01 -13.11
CA VAL A 193 -12.12 -7.18 -12.43
C VAL A 193 -12.36 -7.39 -10.94
N GLU A 194 -11.73 -8.39 -10.37
CA GLU A 194 -11.77 -8.76 -8.96
C GLU A 194 -10.46 -8.37 -8.27
N SER A 195 -10.52 -8.04 -6.99
CA SER A 195 -9.34 -7.99 -6.13
C SER A 195 -9.36 -9.20 -5.20
N ALA A 196 -8.42 -10.12 -5.40
CA ALA A 196 -8.31 -11.37 -4.67
C ALA A 196 -7.35 -11.24 -3.50
N MET A 197 -7.64 -11.97 -2.42
CA MET A 197 -6.72 -12.27 -1.34
C MET A 197 -6.14 -13.66 -1.59
N LEU A 198 -4.83 -13.73 -1.70
CA LEU A 198 -4.07 -14.97 -1.80
C LEU A 198 -3.39 -15.27 -0.47
N GLU A 199 -3.16 -16.53 -0.13
CA GLU A 199 -2.43 -16.97 1.06
C GLU A 199 -1.25 -17.87 0.69
N SER A 200 -0.21 -17.84 1.52
CA SER A 200 1.00 -18.66 1.36
C SER A 200 1.57 -19.09 2.71
N ASP A 201 2.13 -20.29 2.73
CA ASP A 201 2.85 -20.83 3.87
C ASP A 201 4.37 -20.54 3.80
N ASP A 202 4.92 -20.22 2.63
CA ASP A 202 6.36 -20.05 2.40
C ASP A 202 6.73 -18.69 1.74
N GLY A 203 5.72 -17.94 1.28
CA GLY A 203 5.91 -16.67 0.58
C GLY A 203 6.17 -16.82 -0.93
N LEU A 204 6.21 -18.04 -1.48
CA LEU A 204 6.53 -18.34 -2.87
C LEU A 204 5.41 -19.06 -3.61
N VAL A 205 4.67 -19.94 -2.92
CA VAL A 205 3.53 -20.67 -3.45
C VAL A 205 2.25 -20.10 -2.87
N TRP A 206 1.36 -19.60 -3.74
CA TRP A 206 0.17 -18.86 -3.38
C TRP A 206 -1.10 -19.58 -3.75
N ARG A 207 -2.12 -19.47 -2.93
CA ARG A 207 -3.44 -20.05 -3.14
C ARG A 207 -4.51 -18.99 -2.94
N PHE A 208 -5.57 -19.07 -3.74
CA PHE A 208 -6.75 -18.20 -3.55
C PHE A 208 -7.39 -18.45 -2.18
N HIS A 209 -7.59 -17.37 -1.43
CA HIS A 209 -8.27 -17.40 -0.14
C HIS A 209 -9.70 -16.86 -0.23
N SER A 210 -9.87 -15.58 -0.65
CA SER A 210 -11.17 -14.90 -0.74
C SER A 210 -11.06 -13.66 -1.63
N LEU A 211 -12.15 -12.89 -1.78
CA LEU A 211 -12.13 -11.64 -2.54
C LEU A 211 -12.18 -10.43 -1.61
N PHE A 212 -11.30 -9.45 -1.82
CA PHE A 212 -11.49 -8.08 -1.30
C PHE A 212 -12.64 -7.39 -2.03
N GLN A 213 -12.63 -7.41 -3.36
CA GLN A 213 -13.66 -6.80 -4.21
C GLN A 213 -14.15 -7.82 -5.24
N HIS A 214 -15.48 -7.86 -5.46
CA HIS A 214 -16.13 -8.74 -6.42
C HIS A 214 -16.21 -8.16 -7.84
N ASP A 215 -16.18 -6.83 -7.92
CA ASP A 215 -16.17 -6.01 -9.12
C ASP A 215 -15.31 -4.77 -8.88
N ARG A 216 -14.99 -3.99 -9.89
CA ARG A 216 -14.12 -2.80 -9.75
C ARG A 216 -12.81 -3.10 -9.01
N GLY A 217 -12.34 -4.37 -9.02
CA GLY A 217 -11.18 -4.82 -8.29
C GLY A 217 -9.90 -4.10 -8.72
N ASP A 218 -9.12 -3.65 -7.74
CA ASP A 218 -7.89 -2.92 -7.98
C ASP A 218 -6.90 -3.10 -6.81
N GLU A 219 -5.89 -2.25 -6.73
CA GLU A 219 -4.87 -2.18 -5.69
C GLU A 219 -5.51 -2.12 -4.30
N THR A 220 -5.09 -2.99 -3.40
CA THR A 220 -5.65 -3.10 -2.06
C THR A 220 -4.54 -3.14 -1.01
N ALA A 221 -4.50 -2.14 -0.14
CA ALA A 221 -3.69 -2.16 1.08
C ALA A 221 -4.52 -2.74 2.22
N PHE A 222 -3.93 -3.62 3.03
CA PHE A 222 -4.63 -4.26 4.13
C PHE A 222 -3.68 -4.62 5.27
N LEU A 223 -4.24 -4.77 6.46
CA LEU A 223 -3.56 -5.23 7.65
C LEU A 223 -4.50 -6.10 8.50
N PHE A 224 -3.90 -6.90 9.36
CA PHE A 224 -4.60 -7.67 10.37
C PHE A 224 -4.43 -7.00 11.73
N GLU A 225 -5.53 -6.95 12.49
CA GLU A 225 -5.55 -6.46 13.85
C GLU A 225 -5.12 -7.55 14.84
N SER A 226 -4.83 -7.16 16.07
CA SER A 226 -4.45 -8.08 17.14
C SER A 226 -5.54 -9.09 17.52
N ASP A 227 -6.80 -8.76 17.25
CA ASP A 227 -7.97 -9.64 17.44
C ASP A 227 -8.21 -10.57 16.23
N GLY A 228 -7.34 -10.52 15.22
CA GLY A 228 -7.45 -11.27 13.97
C GLY A 228 -8.45 -10.67 12.97
N SER A 229 -9.06 -9.52 13.22
CA SER A 229 -9.86 -8.84 12.22
C SER A 229 -8.99 -8.23 11.12
N LEU A 230 -9.60 -8.02 9.95
CA LEU A 230 -8.94 -7.45 8.78
C LEU A 230 -9.54 -6.07 8.49
N VAL A 231 -8.66 -5.11 8.21
CA VAL A 231 -9.01 -3.81 7.66
C VAL A 231 -8.26 -3.62 6.35
N ALA A 232 -8.98 -3.12 5.31
CA ALA A 232 -8.37 -2.84 4.03
C ALA A 232 -8.92 -1.56 3.39
N VAL A 233 -8.09 -0.91 2.59
CA VAL A 233 -8.46 0.21 1.71
C VAL A 233 -8.14 -0.21 0.29
N SER A 234 -9.16 -0.24 -0.56
CA SER A 234 -9.05 -0.69 -1.95
C SER A 234 -9.36 0.47 -2.90
N ARG A 235 -8.50 0.66 -3.88
CA ARG A 235 -8.84 1.40 -5.09
C ARG A 235 -9.98 0.69 -5.82
N SER A 236 -10.83 1.42 -6.52
CA SER A 236 -11.96 0.89 -7.30
C SER A 236 -11.94 1.45 -8.72
N GLY A 237 -10.86 1.16 -9.47
CA GLY A 237 -10.62 1.77 -10.78
C GLY A 237 -10.52 3.30 -10.66
N SER A 238 -11.41 4.03 -11.35
CA SER A 238 -11.53 5.50 -11.24
C SER A 238 -12.64 5.96 -10.29
N GLN A 239 -13.34 5.03 -9.64
CA GLN A 239 -14.42 5.30 -8.70
C GLN A 239 -13.88 5.61 -7.29
N PRO A 240 -14.71 6.08 -6.36
CA PRO A 240 -14.34 6.19 -4.96
C PRO A 240 -13.73 4.91 -4.41
N ALA A 241 -12.72 5.03 -3.56
CA ALA A 241 -12.07 3.90 -2.90
C ALA A 241 -13.01 3.24 -1.89
N GLN A 242 -12.72 1.99 -1.51
CA GLN A 242 -13.53 1.23 -0.56
C GLN A 242 -12.76 0.95 0.73
N LEU A 243 -13.43 1.15 1.85
CA LEU A 243 -13.08 0.55 3.14
C LEU A 243 -13.65 -0.85 3.20
N ILE A 244 -12.83 -1.82 3.56
CA ILE A 244 -13.23 -3.23 3.69
C ILE A 244 -12.87 -3.70 5.09
N ARG A 245 -13.83 -4.38 5.76
CA ARG A 245 -13.61 -4.99 7.07
C ARG A 245 -14.10 -6.43 7.05
N ALA A 246 -13.43 -7.28 7.82
CA ALA A 246 -13.81 -8.67 7.97
C ALA A 246 -13.31 -9.25 9.29
N SER A 247 -14.07 -10.16 9.88
CA SER A 247 -13.60 -11.03 10.95
C SER A 247 -13.00 -12.30 10.37
N SER A 248 -12.09 -12.95 11.11
CA SER A 248 -11.56 -14.27 10.73
C SER A 248 -12.72 -15.25 10.49
N PRO A 249 -12.67 -16.10 9.48
CA PRO A 249 -11.59 -16.35 8.51
C PRO A 249 -11.65 -15.49 7.22
N TRP A 250 -12.18 -14.28 7.28
CA TRP A 250 -12.23 -13.23 6.23
C TRP A 250 -12.89 -13.65 4.92
N LYS A 251 -13.83 -14.59 4.98
CA LYS A 251 -14.61 -15.01 3.81
C LYS A 251 -15.70 -13.98 3.48
N GLU A 252 -16.39 -13.50 4.52
CA GLU A 252 -17.40 -12.46 4.41
C GLU A 252 -16.78 -11.11 4.77
N LYS A 253 -17.02 -10.10 3.93
CA LYS A 253 -16.46 -8.76 4.08
C LYS A 253 -17.54 -7.69 3.93
N THR A 254 -17.54 -6.73 4.84
CA THR A 254 -18.27 -5.47 4.65
C THR A 254 -17.48 -4.55 3.75
N ARG A 255 -18.17 -3.74 2.93
CA ARG A 255 -17.57 -2.78 1.99
C ARG A 255 -18.35 -1.47 2.05
N VAL A 256 -17.64 -0.38 2.28
CA VAL A 256 -18.19 0.97 2.32
C VAL A 256 -17.39 1.84 1.37
N ASP A 257 -18.05 2.53 0.45
CA ASP A 257 -17.39 3.46 -0.46
C ASP A 257 -17.01 4.75 0.30
N PHE A 258 -15.77 5.18 0.20
CA PHE A 258 -15.37 6.52 0.63
C PHE A 258 -15.94 7.58 -0.32
N PRO A 259 -15.97 8.86 0.08
CA PRO A 259 -16.37 9.93 -0.84
C PRO A 259 -15.31 10.19 -1.95
N ASP A 260 -14.05 9.84 -1.71
CA ASP A 260 -12.92 10.20 -2.54
C ASP A 260 -12.27 9.00 -3.23
N TYR A 261 -11.66 9.25 -4.39
CA TYR A 261 -10.73 8.34 -5.06
C TYR A 261 -9.41 8.29 -4.29
N ILE A 262 -8.86 7.09 -4.12
CA ILE A 262 -7.52 6.87 -3.59
C ILE A 262 -6.81 5.86 -4.52
N GLY A 263 -5.79 6.31 -5.23
CA GLY A 263 -4.94 5.44 -6.08
C GLY A 263 -3.65 5.09 -5.38
N GLY A 264 -3.16 3.86 -5.58
CA GLY A 264 -1.96 3.37 -4.90
C GLY A 264 -2.06 3.41 -3.38
N PRO A 265 -3.12 2.84 -2.75
CA PRO A 265 -3.39 3.05 -1.34
C PRO A 265 -2.28 2.50 -0.44
N LEU A 266 -1.95 3.27 0.58
CA LEU A 266 -1.28 2.83 1.80
C LEU A 266 -2.34 2.67 2.89
N LEU A 267 -2.23 1.63 3.69
CA LEU A 267 -2.92 1.48 4.98
C LEU A 267 -1.94 0.90 5.97
N THR A 268 -1.71 1.62 7.07
CA THR A 268 -0.83 1.18 8.15
C THR A 268 -1.27 1.78 9.48
N ARG A 269 -0.57 1.43 10.55
CA ARG A 269 -0.69 2.09 11.84
C ARG A 269 0.38 3.18 11.97
N TRP A 270 0.00 4.29 12.61
CA TRP A 270 0.89 5.29 13.15
C TRP A 270 0.45 5.56 14.59
N GLY A 271 1.20 5.02 15.55
CA GLY A 271 0.70 4.86 16.91
C GLY A 271 -0.54 3.98 16.95
N ASP A 272 -1.58 4.46 17.61
CA ASP A 272 -2.88 3.79 17.75
C ASP A 272 -3.88 4.11 16.62
N ARG A 273 -3.53 4.99 15.66
CA ARG A 273 -4.39 5.45 14.59
C ARG A 273 -4.09 4.74 13.27
N TYR A 274 -5.10 4.65 12.40
CA TYR A 274 -4.88 4.22 11.03
C TYR A 274 -4.44 5.40 10.17
N LEU A 275 -3.30 5.23 9.50
CA LEU A 275 -2.82 6.10 8.44
C LEU A 275 -3.23 5.51 7.09
N VAL A 276 -3.91 6.32 6.28
CA VAL A 276 -4.19 6.04 4.88
C VAL A 276 -3.44 7.05 4.03
N GLY A 277 -2.80 6.59 2.98
CA GLY A 277 -2.14 7.46 1.99
C GLY A 277 -2.50 7.03 0.57
N GLY A 278 -2.34 7.94 -0.39
CA GLY A 278 -2.56 7.60 -1.78
C GLY A 278 -2.74 8.82 -2.68
N ARG A 279 -2.92 8.53 -3.96
CA ARG A 279 -3.20 9.56 -4.98
C ARG A 279 -4.62 10.05 -4.83
N ARG A 280 -4.77 11.36 -4.72
CA ARG A 280 -6.04 12.07 -4.78
C ARG A 280 -6.13 12.90 -6.07
N ASN A 281 -7.29 12.92 -6.69
CA ASN A 281 -7.57 13.82 -7.81
C ASN A 281 -7.99 15.18 -7.26
N THR A 282 -7.33 16.24 -7.72
CA THR A 282 -7.68 17.64 -7.40
C THR A 282 -7.95 18.41 -8.69
N LYS A 283 -8.42 19.66 -8.57
CA LYS A 283 -8.62 20.54 -9.73
C LYS A 283 -7.32 20.88 -10.45
N GLU A 284 -6.22 20.91 -9.71
CA GLU A 284 -4.87 21.19 -10.23
C GLU A 284 -4.14 19.91 -10.69
N GLY A 285 -4.84 18.77 -10.76
CA GLY A 285 -4.29 17.45 -11.11
C GLY A 285 -4.08 16.55 -9.89
N PRO A 286 -3.49 15.36 -10.11
CA PRO A 286 -3.29 14.39 -9.03
C PRO A 286 -2.25 14.87 -8.02
N ARG A 287 -2.50 14.55 -6.73
CA ARG A 287 -1.61 14.84 -5.60
C ARG A 287 -1.53 13.64 -4.68
N THR A 288 -0.40 13.49 -4.00
CA THR A 288 -0.25 12.53 -2.90
C THR A 288 -0.82 13.12 -1.62
N ALA A 289 -1.77 12.44 -1.00
CA ALA A 289 -2.44 12.89 0.21
C ALA A 289 -2.37 11.84 1.32
N LEU A 290 -2.37 12.31 2.57
CA LEU A 290 -2.37 11.48 3.77
C LEU A 290 -3.60 11.80 4.62
N TYR A 291 -4.19 10.74 5.20
CA TYR A 291 -5.45 10.80 5.93
C TYR A 291 -5.37 9.99 7.23
N TRP A 292 -6.10 10.43 8.23
CA TRP A 292 -6.52 9.60 9.33
C TRP A 292 -7.81 8.87 8.96
N LEU A 293 -7.87 7.57 9.23
CA LEU A 293 -9.10 6.80 9.12
C LEU A 293 -9.66 6.55 10.52
N GLU A 294 -10.85 7.08 10.79
CA GLU A 294 -11.58 6.92 12.06
C GLU A 294 -12.99 6.37 11.75
N GLY A 295 -13.27 5.14 12.22
CA GLY A 295 -14.48 4.43 11.82
C GLY A 295 -14.53 4.21 10.31
N GLU A 296 -15.43 4.93 9.62
CA GLU A 296 -15.59 4.92 8.15
C GLU A 296 -15.21 6.27 7.52
N THR A 297 -14.64 7.18 8.29
CA THR A 297 -14.35 8.55 7.86
C THR A 297 -12.85 8.73 7.61
N LEU A 298 -12.52 9.34 6.47
CA LEU A 298 -11.18 9.81 6.14
C LEU A 298 -11.06 11.31 6.42
N SER A 299 -10.10 11.69 7.26
CA SER A 299 -9.77 13.07 7.55
C SER A 299 -8.40 13.40 6.99
N GLN A 300 -8.36 14.16 5.88
CA GLN A 300 -7.08 14.56 5.27
C GLN A 300 -6.33 15.51 6.21
N PHE A 301 -5.06 15.21 6.48
CA PHE A 301 -4.20 16.06 7.29
C PHE A 301 -2.98 16.61 6.53
N ALA A 302 -2.57 15.97 5.43
CA ALA A 302 -1.45 16.45 4.62
C ALA A 302 -1.68 16.23 3.13
N THR A 303 -1.10 17.13 2.33
CA THR A 303 -0.86 16.96 0.89
C THR A 303 0.64 17.09 0.68
N LEU A 304 1.27 16.06 0.11
CA LEU A 304 2.69 16.08 -0.17
C LEU A 304 2.95 16.77 -1.52
N PRO A 305 4.05 17.53 -1.66
CA PRO A 305 4.47 18.08 -2.94
C PRO A 305 4.58 16.97 -3.98
N SER A 306 3.79 17.10 -5.05
CA SER A 306 3.73 16.09 -6.10
C SER A 306 2.98 16.65 -7.31
N ALA A 307 3.35 16.19 -8.51
CA ALA A 307 2.71 16.57 -9.74
C ALA A 307 2.71 15.41 -10.75
N GLY A 308 1.79 15.47 -11.72
CA GLY A 308 1.67 14.48 -12.78
C GLY A 308 1.45 13.06 -12.26
N ASP A 309 2.24 12.11 -12.74
CA ASP A 309 2.23 10.75 -12.19
C ASP A 309 2.99 10.72 -10.86
N ASN A 310 2.31 10.33 -9.79
CA ASN A 310 2.83 10.44 -8.43
C ASN A 310 2.14 9.47 -7.47
N SER A 311 2.59 9.45 -6.21
CA SER A 311 2.00 8.80 -5.04
C SER A 311 2.62 7.44 -4.71
N TYR A 312 1.83 6.42 -4.47
CA TYR A 312 2.22 5.08 -3.99
C TYR A 312 3.13 5.17 -2.77
N PRO A 313 2.60 5.74 -1.66
CA PRO A 313 3.43 6.00 -0.49
C PRO A 313 3.78 4.73 0.27
N GLY A 314 4.99 4.70 0.83
CA GLY A 314 5.41 3.81 1.90
C GLY A 314 5.52 4.58 3.21
N PHE A 315 5.51 3.90 4.36
CA PHE A 315 5.54 4.53 5.67
C PHE A 315 6.28 3.69 6.71
N VAL A 316 7.06 4.39 7.54
CA VAL A 316 7.68 3.82 8.75
C VAL A 316 7.49 4.80 9.90
N GLU A 317 6.99 4.33 11.04
CA GLU A 317 7.02 5.06 12.31
C GLU A 317 8.43 4.99 12.91
N LEU A 318 8.96 6.16 13.32
CA LEU A 318 10.26 6.30 13.94
C LEU A 318 10.15 6.15 15.47
N ASP A 319 11.28 5.85 16.12
CA ASP A 319 11.33 5.62 17.58
C ASP A 319 10.90 6.85 18.42
N ASN A 320 10.94 8.05 17.83
CA ASN A 320 10.47 9.29 18.46
C ASN A 320 8.98 9.60 18.17
N GLY A 321 8.23 8.68 17.55
CA GLY A 321 6.84 8.85 17.19
C GLY A 321 6.60 9.64 15.89
N ASN A 322 7.63 10.15 15.24
CA ASN A 322 7.50 10.78 13.93
C ASN A 322 7.27 9.74 12.83
N GLY A 323 6.75 10.17 11.68
CA GLY A 323 6.57 9.33 10.50
C GLY A 323 7.57 9.65 9.39
N LEU A 324 8.14 8.62 8.79
CA LEU A 324 8.92 8.71 7.56
C LEU A 324 8.06 8.18 6.41
N VAL A 325 7.85 9.00 5.37
CA VAL A 325 7.01 8.68 4.21
C VAL A 325 7.84 8.70 2.95
N SER A 326 7.76 7.64 2.14
CA SER A 326 8.24 7.66 0.76
C SER A 326 7.09 7.91 -0.21
N TRP A 327 7.34 8.60 -1.29
CA TRP A 327 6.44 8.73 -2.44
C TRP A 327 7.26 9.11 -3.68
N TYR A 328 6.65 9.04 -4.84
CA TYR A 328 7.29 9.52 -6.07
C TYR A 328 6.47 10.65 -6.71
N SER A 329 7.17 11.44 -7.50
CA SER A 329 6.61 12.45 -8.39
C SER A 329 7.44 12.49 -9.68
N SER A 330 6.82 12.33 -10.83
CA SER A 330 7.54 12.16 -12.09
C SER A 330 7.64 13.45 -12.92
N HIS A 331 7.07 14.56 -12.43
CA HIS A 331 7.00 15.82 -13.16
C HIS A 331 7.53 17.00 -12.36
N GLU A 332 8.21 16.76 -11.24
CA GLU A 332 8.94 17.81 -10.58
C GLU A 332 10.29 17.97 -11.27
N THR A 333 10.52 19.16 -11.83
CA THR A 333 11.77 19.57 -12.43
C THR A 333 12.57 20.43 -11.45
N ASP A 334 13.86 20.39 -11.55
CA ASP A 334 14.75 21.36 -10.89
C ASP A 334 14.83 22.65 -11.72
N GLU A 335 15.71 23.59 -11.29
CA GLU A 335 15.87 24.90 -11.95
C GLU A 335 16.41 24.78 -13.39
N GLU A 336 16.91 23.63 -13.78
CA GLU A 336 17.44 23.36 -15.13
C GLU A 336 16.39 22.72 -16.06
N GLY A 337 15.20 22.35 -15.54
CA GLY A 337 14.07 21.75 -16.29
C GLY A 337 14.01 20.24 -16.13
#